data_0911a6af7cf580910122b49e8bdefa80
#
_entry.id   0911a6af7cf580910122b49e8bdefa80
#
_cell.length_a   1.000
_cell.length_b   1.000
_cell.length_c   1.000
_cell.angle_alpha   90.00
_cell.angle_beta   90.00
_cell.angle_gamma   90.00
#
_symmetry.space_group_name_H-M   'P 1'
#
loop_
_entity.id
_entity.type
_entity.pdbx_description
1 polymer ?
#
loop_
_entity_poly.entity_id
_entity_poly.type
_entity_poly.pdbx_seq_one_letter_code
_entity_poly.pdbx_strand_id
1 'polypeptide(L)'
;MRLLLFATITVLGMSQALLAQGSDNHWEFGVRAGVVNYQGDLQRALFTAEGSRPAFGAILRYSYGNHFALRGSMELGNISADDADSDDLRARGFSFESSLFAGELTFEYVPFGKELYSNGIFNSQLNPYVFTGVGFAVADAEVSTVNPADAARFPEEDDQSAFITVPIGGGLRYSIASGISVGVEANWRPTFSDVLDGVSVNGNPDAMDWFWTFGGYVSFTFGADDDIMNLR
;
A
#
# COMPACT_ATOMS: atom_id res chain seq x y z
N MET A 1 -3.55 18.30 -30.28
CA MET A 1 -3.34 17.24 -31.28
C MET A 1 -1.91 16.67 -31.26
N ARG A 2 -0.84 17.49 -31.26
CA ARG A 2 0.56 17.01 -31.21
C ARG A 2 0.93 16.27 -29.91
N LEU A 3 0.44 16.71 -28.75
CA LEU A 3 0.70 16.06 -27.45
C LEU A 3 0.04 14.67 -27.34
N LEU A 4 -1.17 14.52 -27.87
CA LEU A 4 -1.88 13.23 -27.92
C LEU A 4 -1.17 12.22 -28.85
N LEU A 5 -0.57 12.70 -29.93
CA LEU A 5 0.18 11.85 -30.85
C LEU A 5 1.49 11.35 -30.21
N PHE A 6 2.19 12.18 -29.44
CA PHE A 6 3.38 11.79 -28.69
C PHE A 6 3.05 10.76 -27.59
N ALA A 7 1.96 10.98 -26.84
CA ALA A 7 1.52 10.04 -25.81
C ALA A 7 1.15 8.67 -26.41
N THR A 8 0.45 8.64 -27.55
CA THR A 8 0.10 7.37 -28.24
C THR A 8 1.32 6.65 -28.81
N ILE A 9 2.30 7.37 -29.36
CA ILE A 9 3.54 6.76 -29.89
C ILE A 9 4.39 6.21 -28.73
N THR A 10 4.44 6.90 -27.59
CA THR A 10 5.17 6.42 -26.41
C THR A 10 4.52 5.16 -25.83
N VAL A 11 3.20 5.11 -25.75
CA VAL A 11 2.46 3.92 -25.28
C VAL A 11 2.60 2.75 -26.25
N LEU A 12 2.54 2.99 -27.57
CA LEU A 12 2.77 1.95 -28.60
C LEU A 12 4.24 1.49 -28.65
N GLY A 13 5.21 2.38 -28.42
CA GLY A 13 6.62 2.02 -28.33
C GLY A 13 6.94 1.19 -27.10
N MET A 14 6.31 1.47 -25.97
CA MET A 14 6.43 0.65 -24.76
C MET A 14 5.84 -0.75 -24.94
N SER A 15 4.74 -0.91 -25.69
CA SER A 15 4.13 -2.21 -25.93
C SER A 15 5.02 -3.16 -26.76
N GLN A 16 5.86 -2.65 -27.65
CA GLN A 16 6.78 -3.47 -28.46
C GLN A 16 8.04 -3.87 -27.68
N ALA A 17 8.52 -3.03 -26.78
CA ALA A 17 9.64 -3.36 -25.89
C ALA A 17 9.28 -4.45 -24.87
N LEU A 18 7.99 -4.53 -24.52
CA LEU A 18 7.42 -5.52 -23.61
C LEU A 18 7.35 -6.94 -24.23
N LEU A 19 7.30 -7.08 -25.56
CA LEU A 19 7.19 -8.38 -26.25
C LEU A 19 8.55 -9.04 -26.55
N ALA A 20 9.67 -8.35 -26.30
CA ALA A 20 11.01 -8.81 -26.70
C ALA A 20 11.83 -9.42 -25.55
N GLN A 21 11.28 -9.50 -24.33
CA GLN A 21 12.00 -10.05 -23.17
C GLN A 21 11.60 -11.50 -22.95
N GLY A 22 12.60 -12.36 -22.75
CA GLY A 22 12.40 -13.78 -22.45
C GLY A 22 11.48 -14.01 -21.25
N SER A 23 10.81 -15.13 -21.25
CA SER A 23 9.58 -15.42 -20.51
C SER A 23 9.77 -15.73 -19.03
N ASP A 24 10.20 -14.77 -18.22
CA ASP A 24 10.10 -14.88 -16.75
C ASP A 24 8.73 -14.39 -16.22
N ASN A 25 7.68 -14.54 -17.02
CA ASN A 25 6.34 -14.17 -16.62
C ASN A 25 5.80 -15.17 -15.61
N HIS A 26 5.38 -14.69 -14.45
CA HIS A 26 4.84 -15.56 -13.41
C HIS A 26 3.87 -14.80 -12.52
N TRP A 27 3.00 -15.57 -11.87
CA TRP A 27 2.15 -15.07 -10.81
C TRP A 27 2.77 -15.34 -9.45
N GLU A 28 2.56 -14.41 -8.53
CA GLU A 28 2.88 -14.59 -7.11
C GLU A 28 1.65 -14.27 -6.29
N PHE A 29 1.33 -15.14 -5.34
CA PHE A 29 0.40 -14.86 -4.26
C PHE A 29 1.17 -14.71 -2.95
N GLY A 30 0.89 -13.66 -2.19
CA GLY A 30 1.56 -13.40 -0.92
C GLY A 30 0.59 -13.00 0.18
N VAL A 31 1.03 -13.25 1.40
CA VAL A 31 0.38 -12.74 2.61
C VAL A 31 1.34 -11.77 3.29
N ARG A 32 0.78 -10.68 3.84
CA ARG A 32 1.56 -9.66 4.53
C ARG A 32 1.06 -9.44 5.95
N ALA A 33 1.97 -9.05 6.83
CA ALA A 33 1.67 -8.58 8.17
C ALA A 33 2.60 -7.41 8.51
N GLY A 34 2.05 -6.43 9.23
CA GLY A 34 2.79 -5.23 9.55
C GLY A 34 2.01 -4.32 10.48
N VAL A 35 2.31 -3.05 10.38
CA VAL A 35 1.64 -1.99 11.11
C VAL A 35 1.12 -0.93 10.15
N VAL A 36 -0.04 -0.37 10.47
CA VAL A 36 -0.58 0.82 9.84
C VAL A 36 -0.49 1.98 10.83
N ASN A 37 -0.25 3.16 10.31
CA ASN A 37 -0.19 4.38 11.08
C ASN A 37 -0.92 5.50 10.32
N TYR A 38 -1.63 6.34 11.07
CA TYR A 38 -2.37 7.48 10.58
C TYR A 38 -1.54 8.77 10.74
N GLN A 39 -1.72 9.70 9.83
CA GLN A 39 -1.22 11.05 9.93
C GLN A 39 -2.27 12.03 9.39
N GLY A 40 -2.67 12.98 10.23
CA GLY A 40 -3.68 14.00 9.93
C GLY A 40 -3.82 14.96 11.11
N ASP A 41 -5.02 15.45 11.35
CA ASP A 41 -5.29 16.50 12.33
C ASP A 41 -5.04 16.11 13.79
N LEU A 42 -5.17 14.83 14.12
CA LEU A 42 -4.92 14.30 15.46
C LEU A 42 -3.48 13.81 15.68
N GLN A 43 -2.76 13.54 14.61
CA GLN A 43 -1.36 13.08 14.68
C GLN A 43 -0.51 13.74 13.60
N ARG A 44 0.35 14.67 14.00
CA ARG A 44 1.24 15.42 13.08
C ARG A 44 2.60 14.77 12.84
N ALA A 45 3.00 13.84 13.71
CA ALA A 45 4.29 13.17 13.56
C ALA A 45 4.25 12.09 12.48
N LEU A 46 5.26 12.07 11.61
CA LEU A 46 5.39 11.11 10.50
C LEU A 46 5.47 9.65 10.96
N PHE A 47 5.91 9.41 12.20
CA PHE A 47 6.14 8.08 12.74
C PHE A 47 6.02 8.11 14.27
N THR A 48 4.92 7.58 14.79
CA THR A 48 4.81 7.35 16.23
C THR A 48 4.58 5.86 16.47
N ALA A 49 5.37 5.29 17.36
CA ALA A 49 5.18 3.87 17.74
C ALA A 49 3.83 3.67 18.46
N GLU A 50 3.36 4.70 19.16
CA GLU A 50 2.15 4.69 19.98
C GLU A 50 0.86 4.63 19.14
N GLY A 51 0.83 5.30 17.97
CA GLY A 51 -0.29 5.24 17.01
C GLY A 51 -0.26 4.06 16.02
N SER A 52 0.75 3.19 16.10
CA SER A 52 0.88 2.07 15.17
C SER A 52 -0.02 0.91 15.57
N ARG A 53 -0.86 0.45 14.65
CA ARG A 53 -1.79 -0.66 14.84
C ARG A 53 -1.47 -1.82 13.88
N PRO A 54 -1.80 -3.07 14.25
CA PRO A 54 -1.56 -4.22 13.36
C PRO A 54 -2.34 -4.09 12.05
N ALA A 55 -1.70 -4.52 10.96
CA ALA A 55 -2.32 -4.64 9.64
C ALA A 55 -1.96 -5.98 9.01
N PHE A 56 -2.92 -6.57 8.32
CA PHE A 56 -2.77 -7.83 7.61
C PHE A 56 -3.31 -7.70 6.20
N GLY A 57 -2.72 -8.41 5.25
CA GLY A 57 -3.15 -8.28 3.87
C GLY A 57 -2.75 -9.44 2.99
N ALA A 58 -3.20 -9.36 1.75
CA ALA A 58 -2.85 -10.28 0.69
C ALA A 58 -2.38 -9.51 -0.55
N ILE A 59 -1.52 -10.14 -1.32
CA ILE A 59 -0.93 -9.60 -2.54
C ILE A 59 -1.10 -10.64 -3.63
N LEU A 60 -1.57 -10.20 -4.79
CA LEU A 60 -1.50 -10.96 -6.04
C LEU A 60 -0.69 -10.14 -7.03
N ARG A 61 0.43 -10.68 -7.49
CA ARG A 61 1.38 -10.01 -8.38
C ARG A 61 1.51 -10.82 -9.66
N TYR A 62 1.48 -10.13 -10.78
CA TYR A 62 1.87 -10.66 -12.07
C TYR A 62 3.16 -9.98 -12.52
N SER A 63 4.25 -10.72 -12.51
CA SER A 63 5.55 -10.26 -12.98
C SER A 63 5.62 -10.39 -14.49
N TYR A 64 6.02 -9.31 -15.14
CA TYR A 64 6.25 -9.26 -16.58
C TYR A 64 7.74 -9.01 -16.85
N GLY A 65 8.44 -10.05 -17.24
CA GLY A 65 9.90 -10.06 -17.29
C GLY A 65 10.51 -9.78 -15.92
N ASN A 66 11.71 -9.21 -15.91
CA ASN A 66 12.50 -9.04 -14.69
C ASN A 66 12.31 -7.68 -14.00
N HIS A 67 11.69 -6.71 -14.71
CA HIS A 67 11.69 -5.31 -14.27
C HIS A 67 10.31 -4.78 -13.92
N PHE A 68 9.24 -5.38 -14.36
CA PHE A 68 7.90 -4.84 -14.20
C PHE A 68 6.93 -5.86 -13.59
N ALA A 69 6.01 -5.38 -12.79
CA ALA A 69 4.88 -6.17 -12.34
C ALA A 69 3.62 -5.33 -12.21
N LEU A 70 2.47 -5.97 -12.38
CA LEU A 70 1.16 -5.47 -11.99
C LEU A 70 0.76 -6.18 -10.71
N ARG A 71 0.33 -5.41 -9.69
CA ARG A 71 0.01 -5.95 -8.38
C ARG A 71 -1.35 -5.49 -7.91
N GLY A 72 -2.22 -6.43 -7.55
CA GLY A 72 -3.40 -6.22 -6.72
C GLY A 72 -3.06 -6.48 -5.26
N SER A 73 -3.49 -5.64 -4.33
CA SER A 73 -3.35 -5.87 -2.90
C SER A 73 -4.60 -5.49 -2.14
N MET A 74 -4.84 -6.20 -1.05
CA MET A 74 -5.87 -5.90 -0.06
C MET A 74 -5.24 -5.88 1.32
N GLU A 75 -5.69 -4.96 2.17
CA GLU A 75 -5.19 -4.78 3.52
C GLU A 75 -6.34 -4.48 4.47
N LEU A 76 -6.28 -5.10 5.64
CA LEU A 76 -7.17 -4.88 6.78
C LEU A 76 -6.31 -4.42 7.96
N GLY A 77 -6.75 -3.40 8.66
CA GLY A 77 -6.07 -2.88 9.85
C GLY A 77 -6.98 -1.99 10.66
N ASN A 78 -6.48 -1.50 11.76
CA ASN A 78 -7.13 -0.47 12.54
C ASN A 78 -6.21 0.75 12.60
N ILE A 79 -6.78 1.94 12.53
CA ILE A 79 -6.07 3.19 12.77
C ILE A 79 -6.64 3.83 14.03
N SER A 80 -5.79 4.49 14.80
CA SER A 80 -6.23 5.25 15.99
C SER A 80 -5.30 6.41 16.23
N ALA A 81 -5.81 7.49 16.79
CA ALA A 81 -5.03 8.56 17.36
C ALA A 81 -5.71 9.09 18.63
N ASP A 82 -4.90 9.60 19.54
CA ASP A 82 -5.34 10.22 20.79
C ASP A 82 -4.63 11.56 20.97
N ASP A 83 -5.38 12.62 21.22
CA ASP A 83 -4.83 13.94 21.54
C ASP A 83 -3.89 13.91 22.76
N ALA A 84 -4.05 12.91 23.65
CA ALA A 84 -3.16 12.71 24.78
C ALA A 84 -1.72 12.35 24.39
N ASP A 85 -1.51 11.82 23.19
CA ASP A 85 -0.19 11.46 22.67
C ASP A 85 0.57 12.67 22.10
N SER A 86 -0.11 13.82 21.94
CA SER A 86 0.47 15.07 21.45
C SER A 86 0.40 16.16 22.52
N ASP A 87 1.54 16.71 22.90
CA ASP A 87 1.60 17.76 23.95
C ASP A 87 0.80 19.02 23.57
N ASP A 88 0.70 19.34 22.27
CA ASP A 88 -0.02 20.51 21.77
C ASP A 88 -1.55 20.29 21.71
N LEU A 89 -2.00 19.06 21.61
CA LEU A 89 -3.41 18.71 21.38
C LEU A 89 -4.11 18.14 22.62
N ARG A 90 -3.35 17.80 23.66
CA ARG A 90 -3.82 17.17 24.92
C ARG A 90 -5.00 17.91 25.59
N ALA A 91 -5.09 19.22 25.37
CA ALA A 91 -6.17 20.05 25.95
C ALA A 91 -7.54 19.83 25.27
N ARG A 92 -7.59 19.26 24.06
CA ARG A 92 -8.85 19.00 23.34
C ARG A 92 -9.52 17.73 23.82
N GLY A 93 -8.75 16.69 24.11
CA GLY A 93 -9.23 15.41 24.67
C GLY A 93 -10.07 14.60 23.71
N PHE A 94 -9.74 14.62 22.43
CA PHE A 94 -10.34 13.78 21.39
C PHE A 94 -9.51 12.51 21.20
N SER A 95 -10.19 11.40 20.94
CA SER A 95 -9.58 10.17 20.48
C SER A 95 -10.48 9.50 19.43
N PHE A 96 -9.89 8.81 18.47
CA PHE A 96 -10.64 8.01 17.52
C PHE A 96 -9.99 6.64 17.33
N GLU A 97 -10.82 5.66 17.02
CA GLU A 97 -10.44 4.35 16.53
C GLU A 97 -11.25 4.05 15.28
N SER A 98 -10.60 3.56 14.23
CA SER A 98 -11.27 3.26 12.98
C SER A 98 -10.78 1.93 12.42
N SER A 99 -11.70 1.11 11.96
CA SER A 99 -11.42 -0.05 11.14
C SER A 99 -11.13 0.40 9.72
N LEU A 100 -10.01 -0.07 9.15
CA LEU A 100 -9.54 0.29 7.83
C LEU A 100 -9.51 -0.94 6.91
N PHE A 101 -10.17 -0.83 5.75
CA PHE A 101 -9.97 -1.72 4.62
C PHE A 101 -9.41 -0.94 3.45
N ALA A 102 -8.33 -1.41 2.83
CA ALA A 102 -7.76 -0.81 1.63
C ALA A 102 -7.60 -1.84 0.51
N GLY A 103 -7.93 -1.44 -0.72
CA GLY A 103 -7.72 -2.22 -1.92
C GLY A 103 -6.97 -1.40 -2.97
N GLU A 104 -5.99 -2.00 -3.67
CA GLU A 104 -5.09 -1.28 -4.56
C GLU A 104 -4.77 -2.08 -5.82
N LEU A 105 -4.57 -1.35 -6.90
CA LEU A 105 -3.94 -1.82 -8.12
C LEU A 105 -2.72 -0.97 -8.41
N THR A 106 -1.53 -1.56 -8.37
CA THR A 106 -0.26 -0.86 -8.48
C THR A 106 0.61 -1.43 -9.59
N PHE A 107 1.38 -0.55 -10.20
CA PHE A 107 2.47 -0.88 -11.10
C PHE A 107 3.78 -0.86 -10.31
N GLU A 108 4.52 -1.96 -10.39
CA GLU A 108 5.78 -2.15 -9.67
C GLU A 108 6.95 -2.12 -10.67
N TYR A 109 8.03 -1.44 -10.30
CA TYR A 109 9.28 -1.38 -11.04
C TYR A 109 10.43 -1.90 -10.20
N VAL A 110 11.18 -2.85 -10.76
CA VAL A 110 12.34 -3.52 -10.16
C VAL A 110 13.60 -3.11 -10.92
N PRO A 111 14.33 -2.07 -10.48
CA PRO A 111 15.44 -1.49 -11.24
C PRO A 111 16.61 -2.46 -11.48
N PHE A 112 16.81 -3.41 -10.59
CA PHE A 112 17.92 -4.37 -10.64
C PHE A 112 17.44 -5.82 -10.83
N GLY A 113 16.26 -5.99 -11.44
CA GLY A 113 15.70 -7.32 -11.70
C GLY A 113 16.62 -8.17 -12.55
N LYS A 114 16.81 -9.41 -12.15
CA LYS A 114 17.60 -10.42 -12.87
C LYS A 114 16.75 -11.66 -13.04
N GLU A 115 17.14 -12.51 -13.98
CA GLU A 115 16.51 -13.81 -14.16
C GLU A 115 16.59 -14.65 -12.88
N LEU A 116 15.42 -15.16 -12.43
CA LEU A 116 15.34 -16.06 -11.28
C LEU A 116 16.02 -17.41 -11.56
N TYR A 117 16.04 -17.79 -12.81
CA TYR A 117 16.66 -19.01 -13.27
C TYR A 117 17.65 -18.70 -14.39
N SER A 118 18.87 -19.18 -14.25
CA SER A 118 19.88 -19.14 -15.29
C SER A 118 20.35 -20.55 -15.58
N ASN A 119 20.19 -21.01 -16.84
CA ASN A 119 20.48 -22.40 -17.23
C ASN A 119 19.77 -23.47 -16.35
N GLY A 120 18.53 -23.20 -15.91
CA GLY A 120 17.77 -24.10 -15.06
C GLY A 120 18.19 -24.09 -13.58
N ILE A 121 19.14 -23.25 -13.18
CA ILE A 121 19.58 -23.10 -11.78
C ILE A 121 18.92 -21.89 -11.16
N PHE A 122 18.26 -22.09 -10.01
CA PHE A 122 17.67 -20.99 -9.23
C PHE A 122 18.76 -20.07 -8.68
N ASN A 123 18.57 -18.76 -8.87
CA ASN A 123 19.44 -17.73 -8.34
C ASN A 123 18.72 -16.96 -7.24
N SER A 124 19.18 -17.18 -6.00
CA SER A 124 18.74 -16.34 -4.87
C SER A 124 19.16 -14.89 -5.10
N GLN A 125 18.21 -13.96 -5.01
CA GLN A 125 18.50 -12.55 -5.29
C GLN A 125 17.69 -11.59 -4.41
N LEU A 126 18.31 -10.46 -4.10
CA LEU A 126 17.68 -9.33 -3.43
C LEU A 126 17.31 -8.28 -4.46
N ASN A 127 16.03 -7.97 -4.56
CA ASN A 127 15.47 -7.02 -5.50
C ASN A 127 14.80 -5.86 -4.77
N PRO A 128 15.39 -4.66 -4.77
CA PRO A 128 14.66 -3.46 -4.41
C PRO A 128 13.63 -3.15 -5.49
N TYR A 129 12.47 -2.63 -5.08
CA TYR A 129 11.41 -2.24 -5.99
C TYR A 129 10.69 -1.00 -5.47
N VAL A 130 10.05 -0.29 -6.39
CA VAL A 130 9.15 0.84 -6.10
C VAL A 130 7.84 0.61 -6.83
N PHE A 131 6.75 1.16 -6.30
CA PHE A 131 5.45 1.04 -6.92
C PHE A 131 4.60 2.28 -6.71
N THR A 132 3.64 2.46 -7.61
CA THR A 132 2.56 3.45 -7.50
C THR A 132 1.34 2.96 -8.27
N GLY A 133 0.19 3.53 -8.00
CA GLY A 133 -1.04 3.13 -8.67
C GLY A 133 -2.26 3.87 -8.18
N VAL A 134 -3.38 3.18 -8.18
CA VAL A 134 -4.65 3.68 -7.68
C VAL A 134 -5.22 2.69 -6.67
N GLY A 135 -5.92 3.20 -5.69
CA GLY A 135 -6.56 2.40 -4.68
C GLY A 135 -7.81 3.07 -4.13
N PHE A 136 -8.46 2.36 -3.26
CA PHE A 136 -9.52 2.88 -2.42
C PHE A 136 -9.30 2.40 -0.99
N ALA A 137 -9.79 3.18 -0.04
CA ALA A 137 -9.84 2.81 1.36
C ALA A 137 -11.26 3.07 1.89
N VAL A 138 -11.69 2.22 2.79
CA VAL A 138 -12.93 2.36 3.55
C VAL A 138 -12.55 2.40 5.01
N ALA A 139 -12.96 3.46 5.69
CA ALA A 139 -12.74 3.65 7.12
C ALA A 139 -14.09 3.79 7.83
N ASP A 140 -14.18 3.21 9.00
CA ASP A 140 -15.33 3.28 9.90
C ASP A 140 -14.82 3.86 11.23
N ALA A 141 -14.99 5.16 11.42
CA ALA A 141 -14.37 5.92 12.50
C ALA A 141 -15.33 6.10 13.67
N GLU A 142 -14.94 5.63 14.87
CA GLU A 142 -15.61 5.93 16.13
C GLU A 142 -14.85 7.03 16.87
N VAL A 143 -15.43 8.21 16.96
CA VAL A 143 -14.84 9.36 17.68
C VAL A 143 -15.34 9.40 19.11
N SER A 144 -14.41 9.54 20.05
CA SER A 144 -14.69 9.70 21.47
C SER A 144 -14.16 11.04 21.99
N THR A 145 -14.87 11.65 22.92
CA THR A 145 -14.45 12.90 23.56
C THR A 145 -14.61 12.83 25.08
N VAL A 146 -13.69 13.45 25.81
CA VAL A 146 -13.74 13.56 27.27
C VAL A 146 -14.79 14.57 27.73
N ASN A 147 -15.13 15.54 26.86
CA ASN A 147 -16.09 16.60 27.21
C ASN A 147 -17.49 16.31 26.61
N PRO A 148 -18.50 16.00 27.40
CA PRO A 148 -19.85 15.71 26.90
C PRO A 148 -20.51 16.84 26.10
N ALA A 149 -20.07 18.09 26.26
CA ALA A 149 -20.58 19.23 25.49
C ALA A 149 -20.07 19.18 24.01
N ASP A 150 -18.95 18.55 23.77
CA ASP A 150 -18.37 18.41 22.44
C ASP A 150 -18.91 17.16 21.75
N ALA A 151 -19.43 16.17 22.46
CA ALA A 151 -20.06 14.97 21.89
C ALA A 151 -21.24 15.32 20.97
N ALA A 152 -21.97 16.40 21.22
CA ALA A 152 -23.06 16.87 20.37
C ALA A 152 -22.60 17.49 19.04
N ARG A 153 -21.29 17.65 18.83
CA ARG A 153 -20.70 18.18 17.58
C ARG A 153 -20.30 17.09 16.59
N PHE A 154 -20.26 15.84 17.03
CA PHE A 154 -20.02 14.70 16.18
C PHE A 154 -21.39 14.12 15.83
N PRO A 155 -21.78 14.08 14.56
CA PRO A 155 -23.01 13.42 14.17
C PRO A 155 -22.90 11.92 14.56
N GLU A 156 -23.98 11.39 15.16
CA GLU A 156 -24.15 9.94 15.40
C GLU A 156 -24.44 9.17 14.08
N GLU A 157 -23.97 9.64 12.97
CA GLU A 157 -24.17 8.97 11.70
C GLU A 157 -23.09 7.90 11.54
N ASP A 158 -23.54 6.70 11.11
CA ASP A 158 -22.75 5.59 10.58
C ASP A 158 -21.88 6.09 9.40
N ASP A 159 -20.82 6.82 9.68
CA ASP A 159 -19.98 7.44 8.67
C ASP A 159 -18.89 6.49 8.22
N GLN A 160 -19.33 5.39 7.59
CA GLN A 160 -18.43 4.62 6.75
C GLN A 160 -18.03 5.48 5.56
N SER A 161 -16.82 5.98 5.57
CA SER A 161 -16.28 6.85 4.53
C SER A 161 -15.39 6.07 3.58
N ALA A 162 -15.62 6.24 2.27
CA ALA A 162 -14.81 5.62 1.23
C ALA A 162 -13.98 6.68 0.49
N PHE A 163 -12.70 6.42 0.32
CA PHE A 163 -11.73 7.36 -0.26
C PHE A 163 -11.00 6.72 -1.44
N ILE A 164 -10.68 7.55 -2.42
CA ILE A 164 -9.69 7.20 -3.45
C ILE A 164 -8.30 7.48 -2.89
N THR A 165 -7.36 6.56 -3.12
CA THR A 165 -5.98 6.68 -2.69
C THR A 165 -5.02 6.56 -3.87
N VAL A 166 -3.84 7.16 -3.74
CA VAL A 166 -2.72 6.97 -4.67
C VAL A 166 -1.56 6.35 -3.87
N PRO A 167 -1.47 5.00 -3.84
CA PRO A 167 -0.39 4.34 -3.16
C PRO A 167 0.96 4.67 -3.81
N ILE A 168 1.94 5.03 -2.99
CA ILE A 168 3.33 5.25 -3.37
C ILE A 168 4.18 4.49 -2.37
N GLY A 169 4.99 3.56 -2.84
CA GLY A 169 5.77 2.75 -1.93
C GLY A 169 6.95 2.07 -2.56
N GLY A 170 7.61 1.27 -1.76
CA GLY A 170 8.73 0.47 -2.18
C GLY A 170 9.14 -0.54 -1.13
N GLY A 171 10.01 -1.43 -1.52
CA GLY A 171 10.44 -2.50 -0.64
C GLY A 171 11.68 -3.23 -1.14
N LEU A 172 12.02 -4.24 -0.37
CA LEU A 172 13.07 -5.19 -0.69
C LEU A 172 12.46 -6.58 -0.73
N ARG A 173 12.64 -7.29 -1.84
CA ARG A 173 12.22 -8.67 -2.02
C ARG A 173 13.42 -9.57 -2.14
N TYR A 174 13.45 -10.61 -1.34
CA TYR A 174 14.49 -11.64 -1.38
C TYR A 174 13.88 -12.99 -1.77
N SER A 175 14.32 -13.51 -2.92
CA SER A 175 13.92 -14.83 -3.40
C SER A 175 14.77 -15.88 -2.69
N ILE A 176 14.17 -16.60 -1.72
CA ILE A 176 14.89 -17.56 -0.84
C ILE A 176 15.05 -18.91 -1.51
N ALA A 177 14.02 -19.36 -2.21
CA ALA A 177 13.97 -20.66 -2.86
C ALA A 177 13.15 -20.54 -4.16
N SER A 178 13.23 -21.58 -4.99
CA SER A 178 12.36 -21.72 -6.14
C SER A 178 10.90 -21.58 -5.71
N GLY A 179 10.25 -20.53 -6.22
CA GLY A 179 8.84 -20.27 -5.93
C GLY A 179 8.53 -19.64 -4.57
N ILE A 180 9.53 -19.25 -3.75
CA ILE A 180 9.30 -18.62 -2.45
C ILE A 180 10.12 -17.35 -2.33
N SER A 181 9.44 -16.25 -2.05
CA SER A 181 10.08 -14.96 -1.77
C SER A 181 9.58 -14.39 -0.44
N VAL A 182 10.45 -13.63 0.23
CA VAL A 182 10.09 -12.81 1.39
C VAL A 182 10.45 -11.37 1.11
N GLY A 183 9.78 -10.45 1.78
CA GLY A 183 10.12 -9.04 1.61
C GLY A 183 9.67 -8.17 2.75
N VAL A 184 10.17 -6.94 2.73
CA VAL A 184 9.72 -5.84 3.57
C VAL A 184 9.29 -4.69 2.68
N GLU A 185 8.24 -3.99 3.08
CA GLU A 185 7.60 -2.96 2.26
C GLU A 185 7.11 -1.81 3.12
N ALA A 186 7.29 -0.59 2.62
CA ALA A 186 6.62 0.61 3.09
C ALA A 186 5.70 1.14 2.00
N ASN A 187 4.47 1.48 2.36
CA ASN A 187 3.47 2.03 1.45
C ASN A 187 2.81 3.25 2.09
N TRP A 188 2.79 4.33 1.38
CA TRP A 188 2.24 5.62 1.76
C TRP A 188 1.04 5.95 0.88
N ARG A 189 -0.07 6.40 1.48
CA ARG A 189 -1.38 6.54 0.85
C ARG A 189 -2.03 7.87 1.18
N PRO A 190 -1.83 8.92 0.37
CA PRO A 190 -2.67 10.10 0.42
C PRO A 190 -4.12 9.75 0.05
N THR A 191 -5.09 10.25 0.82
CA THR A 191 -6.52 9.94 0.63
C THR A 191 -7.26 11.02 -0.14
N PHE A 192 -6.67 12.20 -0.34
CA PHE A 192 -7.33 13.38 -0.93
C PHE A 192 -8.64 13.75 -0.23
N SER A 193 -8.77 13.42 1.04
CA SER A 193 -9.93 13.65 1.91
C SER A 193 -9.47 14.04 3.30
N ASP A 194 -10.31 14.78 4.00
CA ASP A 194 -10.13 15.25 5.38
C ASP A 194 -11.15 14.59 6.33
N VAL A 195 -11.58 13.38 6.02
CA VAL A 195 -12.65 12.69 6.77
C VAL A 195 -12.21 11.32 7.27
N LEU A 196 -10.93 10.99 7.16
CA LEU A 196 -10.41 9.67 7.56
C LEU A 196 -10.49 9.47 9.08
N ASP A 197 -10.38 10.54 9.85
CA ASP A 197 -10.45 10.54 11.31
C ASP A 197 -11.83 10.97 11.88
N GLY A 198 -12.80 11.29 11.02
CA GLY A 198 -14.12 11.77 11.43
C GLY A 198 -14.15 13.17 12.03
N VAL A 199 -13.08 13.96 12.00
CA VAL A 199 -12.93 15.25 12.72
C VAL A 199 -12.85 16.47 11.78
N SER A 200 -13.37 16.40 10.57
CA SER A 200 -13.26 17.46 9.55
C SER A 200 -13.76 18.85 9.99
N VAL A 201 -14.78 18.93 10.84
CA VAL A 201 -15.40 20.21 11.26
C VAL A 201 -14.58 20.95 12.32
N ASN A 202 -13.78 20.25 13.10
CA ASN A 202 -12.96 20.83 14.19
C ASN A 202 -11.45 20.75 13.89
N GLY A 203 -11.07 20.28 12.72
CA GLY A 203 -9.71 20.20 12.23
C GLY A 203 -9.33 21.34 11.28
N ASN A 204 -8.35 21.10 10.46
CA ASN A 204 -7.93 21.99 9.36
C ASN A 204 -8.50 21.44 8.05
N PRO A 205 -9.62 21.95 7.52
CA PRO A 205 -10.26 21.42 6.31
C PRO A 205 -9.39 21.51 5.03
N ASP A 206 -8.26 22.20 5.11
CA ASP A 206 -7.27 22.29 4.02
C ASP A 206 -6.15 21.24 4.17
N ALA A 207 -6.12 20.47 5.26
CA ALA A 207 -5.16 19.39 5.48
C ALA A 207 -5.73 18.07 4.94
N MET A 208 -4.96 17.35 4.15
CA MET A 208 -5.35 16.02 3.66
C MET A 208 -4.86 14.96 4.62
N ASP A 209 -5.70 13.97 4.88
CA ASP A 209 -5.34 12.81 5.68
C ASP A 209 -4.52 11.80 4.87
N TRP A 210 -3.63 11.12 5.56
CA TRP A 210 -2.73 10.15 4.98
C TRP A 210 -2.62 8.96 5.92
N PHE A 211 -2.39 7.82 5.36
CA PHE A 211 -1.96 6.68 6.17
C PHE A 211 -0.82 5.93 5.45
N TRP A 212 -0.03 5.29 6.23
CA TRP A 212 1.07 4.51 5.71
C TRP A 212 1.15 3.17 6.44
N THR A 213 1.70 2.19 5.76
CA THR A 213 1.92 0.86 6.30
C THR A 213 3.36 0.45 6.12
N PHE A 214 3.86 -0.26 7.11
CA PHE A 214 5.17 -0.90 7.05
C PHE A 214 5.03 -2.34 7.51
N GLY A 215 5.62 -3.29 6.76
CA GLY A 215 5.48 -4.70 7.13
C GLY A 215 6.32 -5.63 6.29
N GLY A 216 6.24 -6.90 6.64
CA GLY A 216 6.83 -8.00 5.91
C GLY A 216 5.78 -8.82 5.17
N TYR A 217 6.22 -9.56 4.18
CA TYR A 217 5.38 -10.52 3.45
C TYR A 217 6.16 -11.77 3.06
N VAL A 218 5.40 -12.82 2.82
CA VAL A 218 5.86 -14.05 2.18
C VAL A 218 5.01 -14.26 0.94
N SER A 219 5.63 -14.58 -0.20
CA SER A 219 4.93 -14.86 -1.45
C SER A 219 5.36 -16.18 -2.08
N PHE A 220 4.44 -16.78 -2.81
CA PHE A 220 4.58 -18.05 -3.50
C PHE A 220 4.34 -17.83 -5.00
N THR A 221 5.28 -18.26 -5.82
CA THR A 221 5.21 -18.18 -7.29
C THR A 221 4.45 -19.37 -7.85
N PHE A 222 3.58 -19.13 -8.84
CA PHE A 222 2.86 -20.14 -9.59
C PHE A 222 2.65 -19.69 -11.05
N GLY A 223 2.36 -20.63 -11.94
CA GLY A 223 2.11 -20.32 -13.35
C GLY A 223 3.33 -19.79 -14.08
N ALA A 224 4.54 -20.14 -13.63
CA ALA A 224 5.73 -20.00 -14.46
C ALA A 224 5.62 -20.95 -15.64
N ASP A 225 6.02 -20.50 -16.85
CA ASP A 225 5.98 -21.34 -18.04
C ASP A 225 6.61 -22.71 -17.77
N ASP A 226 5.94 -23.79 -18.19
CA ASP A 226 6.28 -25.19 -17.92
C ASP A 226 7.71 -25.59 -18.31
N ASP A 227 8.37 -24.81 -19.17
CA ASP A 227 9.78 -25.03 -19.56
C ASP A 227 10.78 -24.85 -18.40
N ILE A 228 10.41 -24.13 -17.34
CA ILE A 228 11.28 -23.90 -16.18
C ILE A 228 11.13 -25.03 -15.16
N MET A 229 9.96 -25.64 -15.06
CA MET A 229 9.68 -26.71 -14.10
C MET A 229 10.03 -28.13 -14.61
N ASN A 230 10.25 -28.33 -15.90
CA ASN A 230 10.50 -29.63 -16.51
C ASN A 230 11.98 -29.99 -16.66
N LEU A 231 12.92 -29.15 -16.21
CA LEU A 231 14.33 -29.51 -16.12
C LEU A 231 14.61 -30.27 -14.82
N ARG A 232 14.19 -31.53 -14.83
CA ARG A 232 14.66 -32.56 -13.87
C ARG A 232 15.91 -33.27 -14.41
#